data_228cce14d60296da5cb06004ace487d7
#
_entry.id   228cce14d60296da5cb06004ace487d7
#
_cell.length_a   1.000
_cell.length_b   1.000
_cell.length_c   1.000
_cell.angle_alpha   90.00
_cell.angle_beta   90.00
_cell.angle_gamma   90.00
#
_symmetry.space_group_name_H-M   'P 1'
#
loop_
_entity.id
_entity.type
_entity.pdbx_description
1 polymer ?
#
loop_
_entity_poly.entity_id
_entity_poly.type
_entity_poly.pdbx_seq_one_letter_code
_entity_poly.pdbx_strand_id
1 'polypeptide(L)'
;MTIKLARPVQPRLWRNLALASATVTLAAMPALGQSKASPLDRAADMGATLWLADGSEGGEAAAAPAPAPTEGGEQGESGSVASGDAIVDLLAGLLQIEGHLATGFALWADGDHDNGQAHMGHPKAEVYEVIELTLADLGQPQFEGELEELVDAAANGKDQATLDGIRAEILAAVAAARSASVAKDPHDDFTALVLLIRKAGDEWAKGVVAGGIANLHEYQDAWGFVQAARARATDLAASPDAAVKAAADAALAALDSLAPALPAVTPTGVVDGDAGLFAAAAARIELAAYKVK
;
A
#
# COMPACT_ATOMS: atom_id res chain seq x y z
N MET A 1 -24.88 55.46 1.90
CA MET A 1 -24.35 54.26 2.57
C MET A 1 -24.86 53.04 1.76
N THR A 2 -24.06 52.57 0.80
CA THR A 2 -24.50 51.59 -0.20
C THR A 2 -23.91 50.23 0.17
N ILE A 3 -24.78 49.28 0.54
CA ILE A 3 -24.40 47.93 0.94
C ILE A 3 -24.13 47.14 -0.35
N LYS A 4 -22.88 46.68 -0.54
CA LYS A 4 -22.49 45.73 -1.59
C LYS A 4 -22.88 44.34 -1.17
N LEU A 5 -23.85 43.75 -1.85
CA LEU A 5 -24.20 42.35 -1.73
C LEU A 5 -23.10 41.46 -2.33
N ALA A 6 -22.58 40.54 -1.58
CA ALA A 6 -21.65 39.53 -2.02
C ALA A 6 -22.33 38.57 -2.99
N ARG A 7 -21.64 38.20 -4.08
CA ARG A 7 -22.11 37.23 -5.07
C ARG A 7 -22.00 35.80 -4.51
N PRO A 8 -22.98 34.92 -4.74
CA PRO A 8 -22.89 33.52 -4.32
C PRO A 8 -21.87 32.76 -5.19
N VAL A 9 -21.01 31.98 -4.54
CA VAL A 9 -20.09 31.04 -5.16
C VAL A 9 -20.90 29.84 -5.62
N GLN A 10 -20.87 29.53 -6.92
CA GLN A 10 -21.51 28.35 -7.48
C GLN A 10 -20.65 27.12 -7.26
N PRO A 11 -21.19 26.00 -6.79
CA PRO A 11 -20.48 24.72 -6.70
C PRO A 11 -20.24 24.14 -8.11
N ARG A 12 -18.98 23.82 -8.41
CA ARG A 12 -18.62 23.10 -9.63
C ARG A 12 -19.05 21.66 -9.50
N LEU A 13 -20.07 21.29 -10.24
CA LEU A 13 -20.52 19.90 -10.44
C LEU A 13 -19.42 19.09 -11.13
N TRP A 14 -18.94 18.05 -10.46
CA TRP A 14 -18.14 16.99 -11.06
C TRP A 14 -19.02 16.19 -12.01
N ARG A 15 -18.73 16.29 -13.30
CA ARG A 15 -19.44 15.51 -14.33
C ARG A 15 -18.88 14.11 -14.36
N ASN A 16 -19.78 13.15 -14.18
CA ASN A 16 -19.58 11.71 -14.30
C ASN A 16 -18.70 11.33 -15.49
N LEU A 17 -17.61 10.62 -15.24
CA LEU A 17 -16.82 9.95 -16.26
C LEU A 17 -17.51 8.60 -16.56
N ALA A 18 -18.17 8.53 -17.71
CA ALA A 18 -18.79 7.30 -18.19
C ALA A 18 -17.70 6.30 -18.61
N LEU A 19 -17.73 5.09 -18.03
CA LEU A 19 -16.96 3.95 -18.50
C LEU A 19 -17.43 3.56 -19.92
N ALA A 20 -16.57 3.72 -20.90
CA ALA A 20 -16.75 3.13 -22.21
C ALA A 20 -16.22 1.69 -22.19
N SER A 21 -17.13 0.73 -22.22
CA SER A 21 -16.80 -0.69 -22.40
C SER A 21 -16.33 -0.94 -23.82
N ALA A 22 -15.04 -1.21 -24.02
CA ALA A 22 -14.51 -1.71 -25.28
C ALA A 22 -14.62 -3.23 -25.31
N THR A 23 -15.54 -3.76 -26.12
CA THR A 23 -15.62 -5.18 -26.46
C THR A 23 -14.46 -5.55 -27.40
N VAL A 24 -13.51 -6.33 -26.91
CA VAL A 24 -12.46 -6.94 -27.73
C VAL A 24 -13.00 -8.25 -28.30
N THR A 25 -13.15 -8.28 -29.60
CA THR A 25 -13.49 -9.49 -30.36
C THR A 25 -12.26 -10.39 -30.47
N LEU A 26 -12.37 -11.59 -29.90
CA LEU A 26 -11.34 -12.63 -29.99
C LEU A 26 -11.32 -13.20 -31.41
N ALA A 27 -10.27 -12.90 -32.17
CA ALA A 27 -9.98 -13.59 -33.43
C ALA A 27 -9.17 -14.86 -33.14
N ALA A 28 -9.72 -16.00 -33.59
CA ALA A 28 -9.08 -17.31 -33.49
C ALA A 28 -7.83 -17.36 -34.39
N MET A 29 -6.69 -17.81 -33.85
CA MET A 29 -5.53 -18.22 -34.61
C MET A 29 -5.34 -19.75 -34.56
N PRO A 30 -4.88 -20.37 -35.67
CA PRO A 30 -4.84 -21.82 -35.80
C PRO A 30 -3.64 -22.45 -35.12
N ALA A 31 -3.84 -23.67 -34.66
CA ALA A 31 -2.84 -24.55 -34.09
C ALA A 31 -1.77 -24.94 -35.11
N LEU A 32 -0.50 -24.84 -34.75
CA LEU A 32 0.60 -25.49 -35.48
C LEU A 32 1.55 -26.19 -34.52
N GLY A 33 1.61 -27.50 -34.69
CA GLY A 33 2.87 -28.26 -34.72
C GLY A 33 3.48 -28.67 -33.39
N GLN A 34 3.20 -29.91 -33.02
CA GLN A 34 4.00 -30.70 -32.09
C GLN A 34 5.43 -30.92 -32.66
N SER A 35 6.45 -30.66 -31.88
CA SER A 35 7.78 -31.23 -32.10
C SER A 35 8.23 -31.99 -30.86
N LYS A 36 8.67 -33.22 -31.16
CA LYS A 36 9.01 -34.29 -30.23
C LYS A 36 10.27 -34.00 -29.43
N ALA A 37 10.26 -34.59 -28.28
CA ALA A 37 11.33 -34.77 -27.31
C ALA A 37 12.65 -35.35 -27.89
N SER A 38 13.73 -35.13 -27.17
CA SER A 38 14.58 -36.25 -26.72
C SER A 38 15.59 -35.81 -25.67
N PRO A 39 16.05 -36.78 -24.87
CA PRO A 39 16.52 -36.55 -23.51
C PRO A 39 18.03 -36.51 -23.46
N LEU A 40 18.56 -35.84 -22.44
CA LEU A 40 19.93 -36.11 -22.00
C LEU A 40 19.96 -36.22 -20.47
N ASP A 41 19.97 -37.50 -20.04
CA ASP A 41 20.60 -37.94 -18.81
C ASP A 41 22.06 -37.40 -18.77
N ARG A 42 22.44 -36.85 -17.65
CA ARG A 42 23.74 -37.11 -17.03
C ARG A 42 23.75 -36.72 -15.57
N ALA A 43 23.79 -37.76 -14.76
CA ALA A 43 24.20 -37.75 -13.37
C ALA A 43 25.70 -37.44 -13.26
N ALA A 44 26.07 -36.81 -12.17
CA ALA A 44 27.30 -37.03 -11.37
C ALA A 44 27.21 -36.03 -10.19
N ASP A 45 26.85 -36.51 -9.04
CA ASP A 45 27.75 -36.94 -7.97
C ASP A 45 28.66 -35.83 -7.44
N MET A 46 28.28 -35.23 -6.31
CA MET A 46 29.17 -34.68 -5.28
C MET A 46 28.45 -34.74 -3.91
N GLY A 47 29.04 -35.51 -3.03
CA GLY A 47 28.55 -35.93 -1.74
C GLY A 47 28.19 -34.82 -0.77
N ALA A 48 27.09 -35.01 -0.12
CA ALA A 48 26.75 -34.33 1.11
C ALA A 48 26.75 -35.33 2.26
N THR A 49 27.67 -35.13 3.18
CA THR A 49 27.85 -35.88 4.40
C THR A 49 26.64 -35.71 5.32
N LEU A 50 25.89 -36.79 5.51
CA LEU A 50 24.86 -36.87 6.53
C LEU A 50 25.53 -37.00 7.92
N TRP A 51 25.23 -36.10 8.82
CA TRP A 51 25.41 -36.30 10.25
C TRP A 51 24.12 -36.94 10.83
N LEU A 52 24.19 -38.24 11.10
CA LEU A 52 23.25 -38.89 11.98
C LEU A 52 23.62 -38.55 13.44
N ALA A 53 22.71 -37.95 14.17
CA ALA A 53 22.74 -37.98 15.63
C ALA A 53 21.69 -38.98 16.09
N ASP A 54 22.20 -39.93 16.84
CA ASP A 54 21.51 -41.08 17.37
C ASP A 54 20.60 -40.75 18.55
N GLY A 55 19.60 -41.55 18.74
CA GLY A 55 18.40 -41.42 19.51
C GLY A 55 18.51 -41.25 21.00
N SER A 56 17.41 -40.81 21.58
CA SER A 56 16.96 -41.27 22.90
C SER A 56 15.44 -41.12 23.01
N GLU A 57 14.86 -42.20 23.51
CA GLU A 57 13.46 -42.45 23.64
C GLU A 57 12.74 -41.64 24.72
N GLY A 58 11.42 -41.45 24.54
CA GLY A 58 10.46 -41.57 25.64
C GLY A 58 9.83 -40.27 26.14
N GLY A 59 8.56 -40.11 25.89
CA GLY A 59 7.70 -39.20 26.63
C GLY A 59 6.47 -38.75 25.86
N GLU A 60 5.42 -39.58 25.87
CA GLU A 60 4.05 -39.20 25.56
C GLU A 60 3.63 -38.09 26.55
N ALA A 61 3.61 -36.84 26.09
CA ALA A 61 2.96 -35.74 26.79
C ALA A 61 1.77 -35.31 25.94
N ALA A 62 0.58 -35.44 26.52
CA ALA A 62 -0.67 -34.99 25.95
C ALA A 62 -0.59 -33.57 25.43
N ALA A 63 -1.02 -33.39 24.17
CA ALA A 63 -1.16 -32.09 23.55
C ALA A 63 -2.12 -31.24 24.38
N ALA A 64 -1.60 -30.17 24.97
CA ALA A 64 -2.43 -29.10 25.49
C ALA A 64 -3.20 -28.43 24.34
N PRO A 65 -4.46 -28.02 24.54
CA PRO A 65 -5.20 -27.30 23.50
C PRO A 65 -4.44 -26.01 23.19
N ALA A 66 -4.33 -25.72 21.88
CA ALA A 66 -3.79 -24.48 21.38
C ALA A 66 -4.50 -23.31 22.06
N PRO A 67 -3.78 -22.28 22.55
CA PRO A 67 -4.43 -21.08 23.04
C PRO A 67 -5.23 -20.47 21.90
N ALA A 68 -6.44 -20.01 22.23
CA ALA A 68 -7.24 -19.18 21.33
C ALA A 68 -6.40 -17.98 20.89
N PRO A 69 -6.55 -17.48 19.65
CA PRO A 69 -5.88 -16.26 19.22
C PRO A 69 -6.26 -15.16 20.22
N THR A 70 -5.32 -14.75 21.03
CA THR A 70 -5.38 -13.48 21.72
C THR A 70 -5.39 -12.42 20.64
N GLU A 71 -6.42 -11.61 20.59
CA GLU A 71 -6.39 -10.32 19.91
C GLU A 71 -5.18 -9.58 20.48
N GLY A 72 -4.04 -9.70 19.79
CA GLY A 72 -2.81 -9.04 20.13
C GLY A 72 -3.00 -7.56 19.85
N GLY A 73 -3.06 -6.77 20.90
CA GLY A 73 -2.99 -5.33 20.76
C GLY A 73 -1.74 -4.98 19.96
N GLU A 74 -1.92 -4.20 18.90
CA GLU A 74 -0.90 -3.67 18.01
C GLU A 74 -0.04 -2.63 18.76
N GLN A 75 0.70 -3.09 19.75
CA GLN A 75 1.67 -2.25 20.47
C GLN A 75 3.08 -2.70 20.06
N GLY A 76 3.63 -2.02 19.04
CA GLY A 76 5.06 -2.10 18.82
C GLY A 76 5.57 -2.26 17.40
N GLU A 77 4.78 -1.92 16.37
CA GLU A 77 5.25 -1.96 14.98
C GLU A 77 5.38 -0.56 14.36
N SER A 78 5.88 0.43 15.11
CA SER A 78 6.33 1.71 14.54
C SER A 78 7.56 1.48 13.64
N GLY A 79 7.32 0.80 12.53
CA GLY A 79 8.27 0.57 11.46
C GLY A 79 8.08 1.59 10.36
N SER A 80 8.31 2.88 10.64
CA SER A 80 8.53 3.83 9.55
C SER A 80 9.72 3.36 8.74
N VAL A 81 9.58 3.35 7.42
CA VAL A 81 10.66 2.94 6.53
C VAL A 81 11.68 4.06 6.50
N ALA A 82 12.84 3.88 7.14
CA ALA A 82 13.90 4.86 7.17
C ALA A 82 14.89 4.60 6.01
N SER A 83 15.03 5.55 5.10
CA SER A 83 16.05 5.56 4.04
C SER A 83 17.35 6.22 4.49
N GLY A 84 17.28 7.05 5.52
CA GLY A 84 18.33 7.96 5.94
C GLY A 84 18.30 9.31 5.20
N ASP A 85 17.34 9.54 4.30
CA ASP A 85 17.04 10.81 3.69
C ASP A 85 15.68 11.32 4.23
N ALA A 86 15.70 12.44 4.95
CA ALA A 86 14.52 12.98 5.62
C ALA A 86 13.36 13.32 4.65
N ILE A 87 13.68 13.70 3.40
CA ILE A 87 12.66 14.01 2.40
C ILE A 87 12.02 12.73 1.87
N VAL A 88 12.82 11.72 1.57
CA VAL A 88 12.32 10.40 1.15
C VAL A 88 11.49 9.76 2.25
N ASP A 89 11.95 9.85 3.50
CA ASP A 89 11.24 9.30 4.67
C ASP A 89 9.91 10.03 4.89
N LEU A 90 9.89 11.36 4.73
CA LEU A 90 8.64 12.13 4.75
C LEU A 90 7.69 11.67 3.63
N LEU A 91 8.16 11.58 2.38
CA LEU A 91 7.33 11.17 1.25
C LEU A 91 6.76 9.75 1.44
N ALA A 92 7.57 8.83 1.98
CA ALA A 92 7.13 7.47 2.30
C ALA A 92 6.08 7.46 3.43
N GLY A 93 6.28 8.27 4.48
CA GLY A 93 5.30 8.45 5.56
C GLY A 93 3.97 9.04 5.06
N LEU A 94 4.02 10.05 4.19
CA LEU A 94 2.80 10.59 3.58
C LEU A 94 2.03 9.54 2.76
N LEU A 95 2.74 8.66 2.05
CA LEU A 95 2.12 7.56 1.32
C LEU A 95 1.53 6.49 2.26
N GLN A 96 2.17 6.21 3.40
CA GLN A 96 1.61 5.30 4.42
C GLN A 96 0.29 5.87 4.99
N ILE A 97 0.25 7.16 5.32
CA ILE A 97 -0.98 7.84 5.76
C ILE A 97 -2.09 7.68 4.71
N GLU A 98 -1.78 7.95 3.43
CA GLU A 98 -2.75 7.77 2.33
C GLU A 98 -3.23 6.32 2.21
N GLY A 99 -2.34 5.34 2.45
CA GLY A 99 -2.66 3.92 2.42
C GLY A 99 -3.61 3.49 3.52
N HIS A 100 -3.30 3.84 4.77
CA HIS A 100 -4.19 3.56 5.91
C HIS A 100 -5.57 4.21 5.74
N LEU A 101 -5.61 5.48 5.26
CA LEU A 101 -6.87 6.14 4.95
C LEU A 101 -7.63 5.45 3.82
N ALA A 102 -6.94 4.96 2.78
CA ALA A 102 -7.58 4.21 1.70
C ALA A 102 -8.23 2.93 2.23
N THR A 103 -7.55 2.19 3.09
CA THR A 103 -8.07 0.99 3.77
C THR A 103 -9.25 1.33 4.66
N GLY A 104 -9.07 2.29 5.58
CA GLY A 104 -10.10 2.67 6.54
C GLY A 104 -11.41 3.08 5.87
N PHE A 105 -11.34 3.90 4.81
CA PHE A 105 -12.51 4.34 4.07
C PHE A 105 -13.13 3.25 3.19
N ALA A 106 -12.34 2.31 2.66
CA ALA A 106 -12.86 1.18 1.91
C ALA A 106 -13.66 0.24 2.83
N LEU A 107 -13.11 -0.10 3.99
CA LEU A 107 -13.78 -0.94 4.99
C LEU A 107 -15.05 -0.26 5.54
N TRP A 108 -14.96 1.04 5.83
CA TRP A 108 -16.12 1.82 6.30
C TRP A 108 -17.27 1.80 5.28
N ALA A 109 -16.95 1.96 3.98
CA ALA A 109 -17.92 1.90 2.90
C ALA A 109 -18.54 0.50 2.73
N ASP A 110 -17.79 -0.57 3.04
CA ASP A 110 -18.26 -1.95 3.02
C ASP A 110 -19.08 -2.32 4.28
N GLY A 111 -19.19 -1.38 5.26
CA GLY A 111 -19.93 -1.57 6.51
C GLY A 111 -19.12 -2.20 7.64
N ASP A 112 -17.84 -2.45 7.44
CA ASP A 112 -16.91 -2.90 8.48
C ASP A 112 -16.32 -1.69 9.21
N HIS A 113 -17.16 -1.10 10.06
CA HIS A 113 -16.84 0.17 10.73
C HIS A 113 -15.75 0.00 11.79
N ASP A 114 -15.66 -1.14 12.46
CA ASP A 114 -14.68 -1.38 13.52
C ASP A 114 -13.27 -1.43 12.92
N ASN A 115 -13.05 -2.24 11.89
CA ASN A 115 -11.77 -2.28 11.19
C ASN A 115 -11.49 -0.98 10.42
N GLY A 116 -12.52 -0.36 9.84
CA GLY A 116 -12.41 0.94 9.19
C GLY A 116 -11.88 2.03 10.12
N GLN A 117 -12.42 2.10 11.34
CA GLN A 117 -11.96 3.03 12.38
C GLN A 117 -10.53 2.72 12.83
N ALA A 118 -10.18 1.45 13.01
CA ALA A 118 -8.82 1.05 13.38
C ALA A 118 -7.79 1.59 12.38
N HIS A 119 -7.98 1.33 11.08
CA HIS A 119 -7.07 1.84 10.04
C HIS A 119 -7.08 3.37 9.91
N MET A 120 -8.19 4.06 10.23
CA MET A 120 -8.21 5.54 10.32
C MET A 120 -7.34 6.06 11.48
N GLY A 121 -7.06 5.23 12.49
CA GLY A 121 -6.20 5.57 13.63
C GLY A 121 -4.71 5.38 13.39
N HIS A 122 -4.31 4.43 12.53
CA HIS A 122 -2.90 4.10 12.27
C HIS A 122 -2.05 5.30 11.78
N PRO A 123 -2.56 6.23 10.94
CA PRO A 123 -1.79 7.40 10.52
C PRO A 123 -1.18 8.18 11.67
N LYS A 124 -1.94 8.39 12.74
CA LYS A 124 -1.44 9.09 13.93
C LYS A 124 -0.53 8.18 14.75
N ALA A 125 -0.98 6.96 15.04
CA ALA A 125 -0.31 6.06 15.97
C ALA A 125 1.06 5.56 15.48
N GLU A 126 1.25 5.43 14.17
CA GLU A 126 2.41 4.74 13.61
C GLU A 126 3.30 5.63 12.74
N VAL A 127 2.75 6.70 12.16
CA VAL A 127 3.44 7.45 11.10
C VAL A 127 3.72 8.89 11.48
N TYR A 128 2.73 9.60 12.03
CA TYR A 128 2.76 11.05 12.15
C TYR A 128 3.93 11.56 13.00
N GLU A 129 4.20 10.97 14.16
CA GLU A 129 5.32 11.37 15.02
C GLU A 129 6.67 11.32 14.32
N VAL A 130 6.83 10.45 13.33
CA VAL A 130 8.10 10.28 12.61
C VAL A 130 8.32 11.41 11.60
N ILE A 131 7.24 11.91 10.96
CA ILE A 131 7.32 12.92 9.91
C ILE A 131 7.10 14.35 10.40
N GLU A 132 6.54 14.52 11.58
CA GLU A 132 6.12 15.82 12.14
C GLU A 132 7.27 16.83 12.19
N LEU A 133 8.47 16.44 12.63
CA LEU A 133 9.64 17.32 12.68
C LEU A 133 10.06 17.77 11.28
N THR A 134 10.05 16.89 10.31
CA THR A 134 10.38 17.24 8.91
C THR A 134 9.32 18.17 8.31
N LEU A 135 8.03 17.98 8.62
CA LEU A 135 6.96 18.90 8.26
C LEU A 135 7.20 20.29 8.83
N ALA A 136 7.57 20.37 10.11
CA ALA A 136 7.87 21.64 10.77
C ALA A 136 9.09 22.35 10.16
N ASP A 137 10.16 21.62 9.87
CA ASP A 137 11.38 22.13 9.24
C ASP A 137 11.13 22.68 7.81
N LEU A 138 10.17 22.07 7.11
CA LEU A 138 9.72 22.54 5.79
C LEU A 138 8.69 23.68 5.88
N GLY A 139 8.30 24.09 7.10
CA GLY A 139 7.27 25.11 7.31
C GLY A 139 5.87 24.68 6.82
N GLN A 140 5.61 23.38 6.79
CA GLN A 140 4.32 22.85 6.37
C GLN A 140 3.31 22.84 7.53
N PRO A 141 2.01 22.98 7.24
CA PRO A 141 0.98 22.83 8.26
C PRO A 141 1.06 21.48 8.95
N GLN A 142 0.92 21.50 10.27
CA GLN A 142 0.71 20.28 11.05
C GLN A 142 -0.76 19.87 10.91
N PHE A 143 -1.03 18.57 10.82
CA PHE A 143 -2.39 18.02 10.65
C PHE A 143 -2.72 16.87 11.61
N GLU A 144 -2.02 16.84 12.75
CA GLU A 144 -2.30 15.87 13.83
C GLU A 144 -3.74 15.99 14.33
N GLY A 145 -4.22 17.24 14.47
CA GLY A 145 -5.58 17.52 14.94
C GLY A 145 -6.65 16.94 14.04
N GLU A 146 -6.46 17.01 12.71
CA GLU A 146 -7.39 16.44 11.73
C GLU A 146 -7.36 14.91 11.76
N LEU A 147 -6.20 14.28 12.05
CA LEU A 147 -6.12 12.83 12.26
C LEU A 147 -6.89 12.41 13.53
N GLU A 148 -6.75 13.15 14.63
CA GLU A 148 -7.53 12.92 15.84
C GLU A 148 -9.03 13.11 15.60
N GLU A 149 -9.41 14.20 14.93
CA GLU A 149 -10.80 14.48 14.61
C GLU A 149 -11.43 13.37 13.76
N LEU A 150 -10.69 12.79 12.82
CA LEU A 150 -11.18 11.68 11.99
C LEU A 150 -11.51 10.46 12.85
N VAL A 151 -10.59 10.06 13.75
CA VAL A 151 -10.80 8.92 14.65
C VAL A 151 -12.00 9.17 15.58
N ASP A 152 -12.07 10.35 16.17
CA ASP A 152 -13.16 10.73 17.07
C ASP A 152 -14.51 10.77 16.32
N ALA A 153 -14.53 11.29 15.10
CA ALA A 153 -15.73 11.32 14.28
C ALA A 153 -16.23 9.90 13.95
N ALA A 154 -15.30 9.00 13.55
CA ALA A 154 -15.63 7.60 13.29
C ALA A 154 -16.14 6.89 14.55
N ALA A 155 -15.46 7.04 15.69
CA ALA A 155 -15.86 6.45 16.98
C ALA A 155 -17.23 6.92 17.46
N ASN A 156 -17.60 8.16 17.15
CA ASN A 156 -18.91 8.74 17.50
C ASN A 156 -19.98 8.48 16.43
N GLY A 157 -19.71 7.62 15.42
CA GLY A 157 -20.66 7.24 14.39
C GLY A 157 -21.14 8.42 13.54
N LYS A 158 -20.24 9.37 13.25
CA LYS A 158 -20.57 10.48 12.34
C LYS A 158 -20.86 9.94 10.93
N ASP A 159 -21.64 10.70 10.17
CA ASP A 159 -22.01 10.31 8.83
C ASP A 159 -20.82 10.35 7.85
N GLN A 160 -20.95 9.65 6.73
CA GLN A 160 -19.93 9.54 5.69
C GLN A 160 -19.47 10.92 5.19
N ALA A 161 -20.40 11.87 5.06
CA ALA A 161 -20.06 13.20 4.55
C ALA A 161 -19.13 13.98 5.51
N THR A 162 -19.32 13.79 6.82
CA THR A 162 -18.42 14.36 7.84
C THR A 162 -17.04 13.74 7.75
N LEU A 163 -16.95 12.41 7.68
CA LEU A 163 -15.66 11.71 7.54
C LEU A 163 -14.93 12.07 6.24
N ASP A 164 -15.65 12.16 5.13
CA ASP A 164 -15.11 12.57 3.82
C ASP A 164 -14.58 14.01 3.86
N GLY A 165 -15.24 14.90 4.63
CA GLY A 165 -14.79 16.28 4.84
C GLY A 165 -13.43 16.32 5.55
N ILE A 166 -13.30 15.65 6.68
CA ILE A 166 -12.04 15.59 7.46
C ILE A 166 -10.93 14.91 6.63
N ARG A 167 -11.24 13.80 5.95
CA ARG A 167 -10.30 13.16 5.03
C ARG A 167 -9.78 14.11 3.98
N ALA A 168 -10.64 14.94 3.39
CA ALA A 168 -10.24 15.90 2.37
C ALA A 168 -9.27 16.96 2.92
N GLU A 169 -9.42 17.38 4.17
CA GLU A 169 -8.52 18.31 4.85
C GLU A 169 -7.14 17.65 5.08
N ILE A 170 -7.09 16.42 5.58
CA ILE A 170 -5.85 15.65 5.74
C ILE A 170 -5.14 15.49 4.39
N LEU A 171 -5.84 15.05 3.35
CA LEU A 171 -5.25 14.85 2.03
C LEU A 171 -4.77 16.16 1.38
N ALA A 172 -5.40 17.30 1.69
CA ALA A 172 -4.93 18.61 1.26
C ALA A 172 -3.61 18.99 1.94
N ALA A 173 -3.47 18.72 3.25
CA ALA A 173 -2.23 18.92 3.98
C ALA A 173 -1.10 18.01 3.47
N VAL A 174 -1.40 16.71 3.23
CA VAL A 174 -0.49 15.75 2.61
C VAL A 174 -0.01 16.23 1.24
N ALA A 175 -0.91 16.71 0.38
CA ALA A 175 -0.57 17.23 -0.93
C ALA A 175 0.31 18.49 -0.86
N ALA A 176 0.05 19.39 0.10
CA ALA A 176 0.87 20.58 0.33
C ALA A 176 2.29 20.20 0.76
N ALA A 177 2.42 19.31 1.74
CA ALA A 177 3.70 18.80 2.23
C ALA A 177 4.51 18.12 1.11
N ARG A 178 3.87 17.28 0.31
CA ARG A 178 4.49 16.63 -0.85
C ARG A 178 4.99 17.65 -1.86
N SER A 179 4.16 18.63 -2.23
CA SER A 179 4.54 19.66 -3.19
C SER A 179 5.74 20.48 -2.73
N ALA A 180 5.87 20.76 -1.44
CA ALA A 180 7.02 21.45 -0.88
C ALA A 180 8.30 20.60 -0.93
N SER A 181 8.18 19.27 -0.80
CA SER A 181 9.30 18.32 -0.79
C SER A 181 9.82 18.02 -2.19
N VAL A 182 8.92 17.74 -3.13
CA VAL A 182 9.22 17.29 -4.52
C VAL A 182 9.78 18.40 -5.41
N ALA A 183 9.68 19.67 -4.99
CA ALA A 183 10.25 20.78 -5.77
C ALA A 183 11.76 20.66 -6.04
N LYS A 184 12.44 19.64 -5.48
CA LYS A 184 13.89 19.48 -5.59
C LYS A 184 14.32 18.28 -6.43
N ASP A 185 13.68 17.11 -6.30
CA ASP A 185 14.03 15.90 -7.05
C ASP A 185 12.83 14.97 -7.26
N PRO A 186 12.32 14.78 -8.49
CA PRO A 186 11.26 13.81 -8.76
C PRO A 186 11.64 12.35 -8.48
N HIS A 187 12.95 12.05 -8.41
CA HIS A 187 13.45 10.71 -8.08
C HIS A 187 13.06 10.29 -6.66
N ASP A 188 12.95 11.24 -5.72
CA ASP A 188 12.59 10.97 -4.33
C ASP A 188 11.19 10.36 -4.20
N ASP A 189 10.24 10.77 -5.04
CA ASP A 189 8.91 10.14 -5.11
C ASP A 189 8.99 8.65 -5.46
N PHE A 190 9.82 8.28 -6.43
CA PHE A 190 9.98 6.87 -6.80
C PHE A 190 10.70 6.07 -5.72
N THR A 191 11.65 6.68 -5.03
CA THR A 191 12.32 6.05 -3.89
C THR A 191 11.32 5.80 -2.76
N ALA A 192 10.44 6.77 -2.46
CA ALA A 192 9.36 6.61 -1.51
C ALA A 192 8.37 5.50 -1.92
N LEU A 193 8.02 5.40 -3.23
CA LEU A 193 7.20 4.29 -3.75
C LEU A 193 7.87 2.93 -3.53
N VAL A 194 9.17 2.83 -3.78
CA VAL A 194 9.94 1.58 -3.55
C VAL A 194 9.88 1.18 -2.08
N LEU A 195 10.07 2.14 -1.16
CA LEU A 195 10.00 1.89 0.28
C LEU A 195 8.60 1.42 0.69
N LEU A 196 7.56 2.10 0.22
CA LEU A 196 6.17 1.73 0.53
C LEU A 196 5.84 0.32 0.04
N ILE A 197 6.27 -0.08 -1.17
CA ILE A 197 5.99 -1.41 -1.70
C ILE A 197 6.79 -2.50 -0.98
N ARG A 198 8.00 -2.21 -0.49
CA ARG A 198 8.73 -3.11 0.40
C ARG A 198 7.98 -3.30 1.73
N LYS A 199 7.53 -2.18 2.35
CA LYS A 199 6.69 -2.22 3.56
C LYS A 199 5.42 -3.03 3.33
N ALA A 200 4.70 -2.81 2.21
CA ALA A 200 3.54 -3.61 1.84
C ALA A 200 3.84 -5.12 1.75
N GLY A 201 5.02 -5.49 1.28
CA GLY A 201 5.48 -6.89 1.25
C GLY A 201 5.71 -7.47 2.64
N ASP A 202 6.25 -6.67 3.56
CA ASP A 202 6.46 -7.05 4.96
C ASP A 202 5.11 -7.25 5.68
N GLU A 203 4.15 -6.34 5.49
CA GLU A 203 2.80 -6.47 6.06
C GLU A 203 2.05 -7.67 5.44
N TRP A 204 2.16 -7.86 4.14
CA TRP A 204 1.58 -9.02 3.49
C TRP A 204 2.13 -10.34 4.05
N ALA A 205 3.45 -10.41 4.31
CA ALA A 205 4.09 -11.60 4.86
C ALA A 205 3.63 -11.92 6.29
N LYS A 206 3.27 -10.91 7.09
CA LYS A 206 2.65 -11.06 8.41
C LYS A 206 1.17 -11.44 8.28
N GLY A 207 0.49 -10.84 7.31
CA GLY A 207 -0.95 -11.01 7.07
C GLY A 207 -1.32 -12.36 6.48
N VAL A 208 -0.42 -13.01 5.71
CA VAL A 208 -0.75 -14.20 4.91
C VAL A 208 0.21 -15.34 5.18
N VAL A 209 -0.34 -16.50 5.58
CA VAL A 209 0.43 -17.74 5.80
C VAL A 209 -0.17 -18.86 4.95
N ALA A 210 0.64 -19.44 4.07
CA ALA A 210 0.22 -20.51 3.16
C ALA A 210 -1.04 -20.15 2.33
N GLY A 211 -1.15 -18.88 1.93
CA GLY A 211 -2.30 -18.36 1.19
C GLY A 211 -3.55 -18.07 2.02
N GLY A 212 -3.58 -18.44 3.29
CA GLY A 212 -4.66 -18.09 4.22
C GLY A 212 -4.37 -16.78 4.97
N ILE A 213 -5.42 -16.04 5.29
CA ILE A 213 -5.30 -14.81 6.11
C ILE A 213 -5.02 -15.23 7.56
N ALA A 214 -3.83 -14.89 8.05
CA ALA A 214 -3.39 -15.12 9.43
C ALA A 214 -3.58 -13.88 10.31
N ASN A 215 -3.31 -12.68 9.77
CA ASN A 215 -3.61 -11.40 10.39
C ASN A 215 -4.27 -10.52 9.32
N LEU A 216 -5.55 -10.21 9.54
CA LEU A 216 -6.33 -9.45 8.57
C LEU A 216 -5.88 -7.98 8.49
N HIS A 217 -5.52 -7.35 9.61
CA HIS A 217 -5.08 -5.95 9.66
C HIS A 217 -3.83 -5.74 8.82
N GLU A 218 -2.80 -6.58 8.99
CA GLU A 218 -1.56 -6.49 8.22
C GLU A 218 -1.78 -6.71 6.71
N TYR A 219 -2.67 -7.66 6.35
CA TYR A 219 -3.06 -7.83 4.96
C TYR A 219 -3.76 -6.58 4.41
N GLN A 220 -4.62 -5.95 5.21
CA GLN A 220 -5.36 -4.74 4.86
C GLN A 220 -4.43 -3.54 4.70
N ASP A 221 -3.38 -3.43 5.52
CA ASP A 221 -2.33 -2.42 5.36
C ASP A 221 -1.56 -2.62 4.05
N ALA A 222 -1.14 -3.85 3.75
CA ALA A 222 -0.51 -4.15 2.47
C ALA A 222 -1.39 -3.75 1.28
N TRP A 223 -2.71 -4.01 1.37
CA TRP A 223 -3.67 -3.60 0.35
C TRP A 223 -3.71 -2.08 0.19
N GLY A 224 -3.84 -1.34 1.28
CA GLY A 224 -3.91 0.12 1.28
C GLY A 224 -2.65 0.77 0.75
N PHE A 225 -1.47 0.28 1.15
CA PHE A 225 -0.18 0.79 0.68
C PHE A 225 -0.03 0.63 -0.84
N VAL A 226 -0.50 -0.48 -1.40
CA VAL A 226 -0.50 -0.65 -2.86
C VAL A 226 -1.51 0.29 -3.53
N GLN A 227 -2.67 0.59 -2.91
CA GLN A 227 -3.60 1.59 -3.45
C GLN A 227 -2.99 3.00 -3.45
N ALA A 228 -2.33 3.42 -2.35
CA ALA A 228 -1.64 4.70 -2.27
C ALA A 228 -0.51 4.80 -3.31
N ALA A 229 0.30 3.74 -3.45
CA ALA A 229 1.35 3.69 -4.47
C ALA A 229 0.79 3.83 -5.89
N ARG A 230 -0.34 3.17 -6.18
CA ARG A 230 -1.02 3.26 -7.47
C ARG A 230 -1.56 4.66 -7.74
N ALA A 231 -2.19 5.28 -6.76
CA ALA A 231 -2.67 6.66 -6.88
C ALA A 231 -1.50 7.61 -7.19
N ARG A 232 -0.40 7.51 -6.43
CA ARG A 232 0.78 8.36 -6.66
C ARG A 232 1.43 8.11 -8.02
N ALA A 233 1.61 6.87 -8.43
CA ALA A 233 2.15 6.54 -9.75
C ALA A 233 1.26 7.08 -10.89
N THR A 234 -0.07 7.11 -10.69
CA THR A 234 -1.02 7.70 -11.64
C THR A 234 -0.81 9.22 -11.76
N ASP A 235 -0.60 9.92 -10.65
CA ASP A 235 -0.29 11.35 -10.66
C ASP A 235 1.03 11.64 -11.39
N LEU A 236 2.07 10.83 -11.10
CA LEU A 236 3.38 10.96 -11.77
C LEU A 236 3.30 10.66 -13.27
N ALA A 237 2.40 9.77 -13.71
CA ALA A 237 2.19 9.47 -15.13
C ALA A 237 1.56 10.65 -15.90
N ALA A 238 0.95 11.61 -15.20
CA ALA A 238 0.48 12.87 -15.77
C ALA A 238 1.58 13.94 -15.93
N SER A 239 2.82 13.65 -15.52
CA SER A 239 3.95 14.57 -15.62
C SER A 239 4.24 14.96 -17.08
N PRO A 240 4.57 16.24 -17.37
CA PRO A 240 5.08 16.66 -18.66
C PRO A 240 6.50 16.16 -18.94
N ASP A 241 7.24 15.74 -17.92
CA ASP A 241 8.56 15.13 -18.07
C ASP A 241 8.43 13.70 -18.57
N ALA A 242 9.02 13.41 -19.73
CA ALA A 242 8.92 12.12 -20.39
C ALA A 242 9.60 10.99 -19.60
N ALA A 243 10.67 11.28 -18.84
CA ALA A 243 11.35 10.28 -18.02
C ALA A 243 10.52 9.94 -16.80
N VAL A 244 9.94 10.93 -16.11
CA VAL A 244 9.03 10.75 -14.99
C VAL A 244 7.81 9.95 -15.42
N LYS A 245 7.17 10.37 -16.55
CA LYS A 245 6.02 9.64 -17.10
C LYS A 245 6.35 8.19 -17.41
N ALA A 246 7.46 7.92 -18.09
CA ALA A 246 7.82 6.55 -18.46
C ALA A 246 8.12 5.67 -17.23
N ALA A 247 8.75 6.24 -16.20
CA ALA A 247 8.99 5.55 -14.93
C ALA A 247 7.68 5.26 -14.19
N ALA A 248 6.74 6.21 -14.19
CA ALA A 248 5.42 6.05 -13.59
C ALA A 248 4.57 4.99 -14.31
N ASP A 249 4.57 4.98 -15.64
CA ASP A 249 3.88 3.95 -16.44
C ASP A 249 4.45 2.54 -16.11
N ALA A 250 5.79 2.44 -15.95
CA ALA A 250 6.43 1.20 -15.55
C ALA A 250 6.11 0.81 -14.09
N ALA A 251 6.01 1.78 -13.20
CA ALA A 251 5.58 1.55 -11.80
C ALA A 251 4.14 1.02 -11.76
N LEU A 252 3.21 1.60 -12.51
CA LEU A 252 1.84 1.10 -12.62
C LEU A 252 1.80 -0.36 -13.10
N ALA A 253 2.59 -0.69 -14.14
CA ALA A 253 2.68 -2.06 -14.64
C ALA A 253 3.28 -3.03 -13.60
N ALA A 254 4.24 -2.57 -12.78
CA ALA A 254 4.78 -3.36 -11.68
C ALA A 254 3.72 -3.62 -10.59
N LEU A 255 2.94 -2.59 -10.21
CA LEU A 255 1.86 -2.67 -9.23
C LEU A 255 0.72 -3.58 -9.71
N ASP A 256 0.43 -3.63 -11.03
CA ASP A 256 -0.58 -4.55 -11.60
C ASP A 256 -0.23 -6.01 -11.34
N SER A 257 1.05 -6.36 -11.24
CA SER A 257 1.49 -7.72 -10.95
C SER A 257 1.14 -8.18 -9.53
N LEU A 258 0.77 -7.27 -8.62
CA LEU A 258 0.37 -7.58 -7.24
C LEU A 258 -1.12 -7.94 -7.09
N ALA A 259 -1.94 -7.75 -8.14
CA ALA A 259 -3.39 -7.99 -8.07
C ALA A 259 -3.79 -9.40 -7.57
N PRO A 260 -3.08 -10.51 -7.91
CA PRO A 260 -3.42 -11.83 -7.37
C PRO A 260 -3.19 -11.94 -5.85
N ALA A 261 -2.21 -11.22 -5.31
CA ALA A 261 -1.89 -11.22 -3.88
C ALA A 261 -2.84 -10.32 -3.06
N LEU A 262 -3.49 -9.35 -3.70
CA LEU A 262 -4.35 -8.34 -3.07
C LEU A 262 -5.66 -8.14 -3.83
N PRO A 263 -6.50 -9.20 -3.97
CA PRO A 263 -7.71 -9.14 -4.80
C PRO A 263 -8.79 -8.21 -4.25
N ALA A 264 -8.85 -8.00 -2.95
CA ALA A 264 -9.82 -7.11 -2.28
C ALA A 264 -9.29 -6.72 -0.90
N VAL A 265 -9.83 -5.65 -0.30
CA VAL A 265 -9.50 -5.23 1.09
C VAL A 265 -9.89 -6.29 2.12
N THR A 266 -10.99 -7.01 1.87
CA THR A 266 -11.41 -8.17 2.65
C THR A 266 -11.51 -9.36 1.71
N PRO A 267 -10.45 -10.18 1.56
CA PRO A 267 -10.45 -11.30 0.63
C PRO A 267 -11.31 -12.46 1.13
N THR A 268 -11.92 -13.17 0.22
CA THR A 268 -12.63 -14.42 0.50
C THR A 268 -11.83 -15.61 -0.03
N GLY A 269 -11.45 -16.53 0.85
CA GLY A 269 -10.69 -17.71 0.47
C GLY A 269 -9.16 -17.50 0.45
N VAL A 270 -8.48 -18.25 -0.41
CA VAL A 270 -7.01 -18.22 -0.53
C VAL A 270 -6.58 -17.06 -1.41
N VAL A 271 -5.58 -16.31 -0.98
CA VAL A 271 -4.89 -15.31 -1.80
C VAL A 271 -3.68 -15.95 -2.48
N ASP A 272 -3.43 -15.58 -3.73
CA ASP A 272 -2.38 -16.17 -4.56
C ASP A 272 -1.17 -15.25 -4.66
N GLY A 273 -0.05 -15.66 -4.08
CA GLY A 273 1.19 -14.90 -4.13
C GLY A 273 2.14 -15.23 -2.98
N ASP A 274 3.23 -14.50 -2.97
CA ASP A 274 4.23 -14.48 -1.90
C ASP A 274 4.87 -13.07 -1.79
N ALA A 275 5.56 -12.81 -0.68
CA ALA A 275 6.23 -11.53 -0.45
C ALA A 275 7.29 -11.17 -1.52
N GLY A 276 7.80 -12.15 -2.25
CA GLY A 276 8.74 -11.94 -3.36
C GLY A 276 8.12 -11.16 -4.52
N LEU A 277 6.79 -11.21 -4.69
CA LEU A 277 6.10 -10.39 -5.69
C LEU A 277 6.26 -8.90 -5.39
N PHE A 278 6.16 -8.50 -4.13
CA PHE A 278 6.34 -7.11 -3.69
C PHE A 278 7.78 -6.67 -3.88
N ALA A 279 8.75 -7.51 -3.50
CA ALA A 279 10.17 -7.23 -3.72
C ALA A 279 10.48 -7.08 -5.22
N ALA A 280 9.90 -7.91 -6.08
CA ALA A 280 10.05 -7.82 -7.52
C ALA A 280 9.39 -6.56 -8.10
N ALA A 281 8.22 -6.15 -7.59
CA ALA A 281 7.56 -4.91 -8.00
C ALA A 281 8.39 -3.69 -7.59
N ALA A 282 8.88 -3.64 -6.34
CA ALA A 282 9.75 -2.59 -5.83
C ALA A 282 11.03 -2.46 -6.68
N ALA A 283 11.70 -3.57 -6.99
CA ALA A 283 12.90 -3.56 -7.84
C ALA A 283 12.63 -3.06 -9.28
N ARG A 284 11.46 -3.36 -9.85
CA ARG A 284 11.05 -2.84 -11.17
C ARG A 284 10.82 -1.34 -11.14
N ILE A 285 10.19 -0.82 -10.07
CA ILE A 285 9.98 0.62 -9.88
C ILE A 285 11.34 1.33 -9.75
N GLU A 286 12.24 0.81 -8.92
CA GLU A 286 13.58 1.34 -8.71
C GLU A 286 14.38 1.39 -10.03
N LEU A 287 14.36 0.31 -10.81
CA LEU A 287 15.02 0.25 -12.11
C LEU A 287 14.43 1.25 -13.12
N ALA A 288 13.12 1.41 -13.13
CA ALA A 288 12.45 2.36 -14.03
C ALA A 288 12.79 3.81 -13.68
N ALA A 289 12.90 4.12 -12.38
CA ALA A 289 13.22 5.45 -11.87
C ALA A 289 14.69 5.87 -12.09
N TYR A 290 15.58 4.94 -12.43
CA TYR A 290 17.03 5.22 -12.60
C TYR A 290 17.33 6.35 -13.60
N LYS A 291 16.44 6.64 -14.55
CA LYS A 291 16.58 7.71 -15.55
C LYS A 291 15.91 9.02 -15.16
N VAL A 292 15.19 9.05 -14.07
CA VAL A 292 14.57 10.26 -13.51
C VAL A 292 15.67 11.04 -12.78
N LYS A 293 15.76 12.33 -13.06
CA LYS A 293 16.79 13.24 -12.48
C LYS A 293 16.10 14.49 -11.97
#